data_adc860d43459af3c820ba56797b066e2
#
_entry.id   adc860d43459af3c820ba56797b066e2
#
_cell.length_a   1.000
_cell.length_b   1.000
_cell.length_c   1.000
_cell.angle_alpha   90.00
_cell.angle_beta   90.00
_cell.angle_gamma   90.00
#
_symmetry.space_group_name_H-M   'P 1'
#
loop_
_entity.id
_entity.type
_entity.pdbx_description
1 polymer ?
#
loop_
_entity_poly.entity_id
_entity_poly.type
_entity_poly.pdbx_seq_one_letter_code
_entity_poly.pdbx_strand_id
1 'polypeptide(L)'
;SEMCIRDRVDTAGRLHNKQNLMSELNKISRVIDRECPDSSRETLLVLDATTGQNGLIQAKQFSEAAQVTGIVLTKLDGTAKGGIVIAIAKELGVPVKFVGMGEGVDDLQPFDPRAFTEALL
;
A
#
# COMPACT_ATOMS: atom_id res chain seq x y z
N SER A 1 -24.72 2.35 -4.42
CA SER A 1 -25.35 3.64 -4.40
C SER A 1 -24.77 4.58 -5.44
N GLU A 2 -25.64 5.19 -6.19
CA GLU A 2 -25.25 6.13 -7.24
C GLU A 2 -24.69 7.45 -6.71
N MET A 3 -24.88 7.68 -5.43
CA MET A 3 -24.45 8.92 -4.79
C MET A 3 -23.02 8.88 -4.29
N CYS A 4 -22.40 7.70 -4.26
CA CYS A 4 -21.03 7.57 -3.76
C CYS A 4 -20.04 7.91 -4.85
N ILE A 5 -19.30 8.97 -4.65
CA ILE A 5 -18.24 9.40 -5.57
C ILE A 5 -16.95 8.62 -5.30
N ARG A 6 -16.73 8.22 -4.08
CA ARG A 6 -15.51 7.50 -3.67
C ARG A 6 -15.77 6.62 -2.46
N ASP A 7 -15.51 5.35 -2.63
CA ASP A 7 -15.65 4.35 -1.57
C ASP A 7 -14.28 3.78 -1.20
N ARG A 8 -14.17 3.33 0.03
CA ARG A 8 -13.00 2.63 0.53
C ARG A 8 -13.42 1.31 1.14
N VAL A 9 -12.71 0.24 0.78
CA VAL A 9 -12.92 -1.10 1.33
C VAL A 9 -11.69 -1.46 2.15
N ASP A 10 -11.85 -1.53 3.45
CA ASP A 10 -10.78 -1.92 4.36
C ASP A 10 -10.77 -3.44 4.53
N THR A 11 -9.59 -4.01 4.59
CA THR A 11 -9.43 -5.46 4.66
C THR A 11 -8.58 -5.87 5.87
N ALA A 12 -8.63 -7.15 6.22
CA ALA A 12 -7.74 -7.71 7.22
C ALA A 12 -6.29 -7.62 6.74
N GLY A 13 -5.39 -7.23 7.64
CA GLY A 13 -3.99 -7.00 7.31
C GLY A 13 -3.01 -8.00 7.93
N ARG A 14 -3.49 -9.06 8.58
CA ARG A 14 -2.62 -9.99 9.29
C ARG A 14 -2.49 -11.32 8.54
N LEU A 15 -1.25 -11.75 8.35
CA LEU A 15 -0.92 -13.04 7.75
C LEU A 15 -0.82 -14.14 8.80
N HIS A 16 -1.89 -14.39 9.55
CA HIS A 16 -1.93 -15.52 10.48
C HIS A 16 -1.98 -16.86 9.73
N ASN A 17 -2.81 -16.88 8.70
CA ASN A 17 -2.90 -18.01 7.80
C ASN A 17 -2.91 -17.43 6.38
N LYS A 18 -1.78 -17.58 5.71
CA LYS A 18 -1.56 -16.99 4.39
C LYS A 18 -2.62 -17.42 3.39
N GLN A 19 -2.96 -18.70 3.34
CA GLN A 19 -3.94 -19.20 2.37
C GLN A 19 -5.32 -18.64 2.59
N ASN A 20 -5.77 -18.56 3.84
CA ASN A 20 -7.08 -17.99 4.17
C ASN A 20 -7.15 -16.51 3.85
N LEU A 21 -6.09 -15.77 4.16
CA LEU A 21 -6.04 -14.34 3.87
C LEU A 21 -6.07 -14.08 2.38
N MET A 22 -5.29 -14.82 1.60
CA MET A 22 -5.27 -14.68 0.15
C MET A 22 -6.62 -15.03 -0.47
N SER A 23 -7.28 -16.07 0.05
CA SER A 23 -8.62 -16.45 -0.37
C SER A 23 -9.63 -15.35 -0.08
N GLU A 24 -9.57 -14.73 1.10
CA GLU A 24 -10.44 -13.61 1.46
C GLU A 24 -10.23 -12.39 0.56
N LEU A 25 -8.98 -12.05 0.28
CA LEU A 25 -8.66 -10.92 -0.60
C LEU A 25 -9.18 -11.17 -2.01
N ASN A 26 -9.04 -12.39 -2.53
CA ASN A 26 -9.58 -12.75 -3.81
C ASN A 26 -11.10 -12.66 -3.85
N LYS A 27 -11.78 -13.09 -2.79
CA LYS A 27 -13.22 -12.97 -2.66
C LYS A 27 -13.69 -11.53 -2.69
N ILE A 28 -13.02 -10.66 -1.91
CA ILE A 28 -13.34 -9.23 -1.88
C ILE A 28 -13.17 -8.63 -3.26
N SER A 29 -12.09 -8.97 -3.95
CA SER A 29 -11.82 -8.49 -5.29
C SER A 29 -12.94 -8.88 -6.26
N ARG A 30 -13.40 -10.13 -6.22
CA ARG A 30 -14.49 -10.61 -7.06
C ARG A 30 -15.82 -9.91 -6.76
N VAL A 31 -16.11 -9.67 -5.48
CA VAL A 31 -17.32 -8.94 -5.10
C VAL A 31 -17.30 -7.52 -5.65
N ILE A 32 -16.17 -6.84 -5.53
CA ILE A 32 -16.02 -5.49 -6.07
C ILE A 32 -16.20 -5.50 -7.58
N ASP A 33 -15.59 -6.46 -8.28
CA ASP A 33 -15.72 -6.57 -9.74
C ASP A 33 -17.18 -6.78 -10.17
N ARG A 34 -17.91 -7.55 -9.39
CA ARG A 34 -19.33 -7.84 -9.69
C ARG A 34 -20.24 -6.66 -9.40
N GLU A 35 -20.03 -6.00 -8.23
CA GLU A 35 -20.93 -4.93 -7.77
C GLU A 35 -20.59 -3.56 -8.38
N CYS A 36 -19.34 -3.34 -8.74
CA CYS A 36 -18.86 -2.05 -9.28
C CYS A 36 -18.00 -2.25 -10.52
N PRO A 37 -18.54 -2.85 -11.61
CA PRO A 37 -17.73 -3.23 -12.76
C PRO A 37 -17.14 -2.05 -13.53
N ASP A 38 -17.80 -0.89 -13.47
CA ASP A 38 -17.40 0.29 -14.25
C ASP A 38 -16.63 1.32 -13.43
N SER A 39 -16.33 1.04 -12.17
CA SER A 39 -15.63 2.00 -11.32
C SER A 39 -14.12 1.99 -11.58
N SER A 40 -13.52 3.16 -11.49
CA SER A 40 -12.06 3.28 -11.39
C SER A 40 -11.62 2.72 -10.05
N ARG A 41 -10.60 1.86 -10.08
CA ARG A 41 -10.21 1.11 -8.91
C ARG A 41 -8.74 1.25 -8.62
N GLU A 42 -8.43 1.47 -7.36
CA GLU A 42 -7.07 1.50 -6.89
C GLU A 42 -6.95 0.64 -5.64
N THR A 43 -5.93 -0.19 -5.60
CA THR A 43 -5.66 -1.07 -4.46
C THR A 43 -4.34 -0.63 -3.83
N LEU A 44 -4.43 -0.10 -2.62
CA LEU A 44 -3.29 0.44 -1.89
C LEU A 44 -2.86 -0.53 -0.80
N LEU A 45 -1.58 -0.82 -0.76
CA LEU A 45 -0.97 -1.60 0.32
C LEU A 45 -0.36 -0.64 1.34
N VAL A 46 -0.80 -0.72 2.58
CA VAL A 46 -0.23 0.07 3.67
C VAL A 46 0.91 -0.73 4.29
N LEU A 47 2.10 -0.14 4.29
CA LEU A 47 3.32 -0.80 4.74
C LEU A 47 4.04 0.09 5.74
N ASP A 48 4.44 -0.50 6.85
CA ASP A 48 5.23 0.16 7.89
C ASP A 48 6.71 0.22 7.45
N ALA A 49 7.26 1.42 7.35
CA ALA A 49 8.63 1.62 6.89
C ALA A 49 9.67 1.06 7.87
N THR A 50 9.29 0.77 9.10
CA THR A 50 10.20 0.20 10.10
C THR A 50 10.30 -1.32 10.02
N THR A 51 9.46 -1.97 9.20
CA THR A 51 9.53 -3.42 8.99
C THR A 51 10.82 -3.79 8.25
N GLY A 52 11.46 -4.88 8.65
CA GLY A 52 12.66 -5.36 8.00
C GLY A 52 12.37 -6.20 6.76
N GLN A 53 13.33 -7.06 6.39
CA GLN A 53 13.23 -7.91 5.21
C GLN A 53 12.00 -8.81 5.22
N ASN A 54 11.60 -9.33 6.37
CA ASN A 54 10.40 -10.16 6.48
C ASN A 54 9.15 -9.38 6.08
N GLY A 55 9.07 -8.11 6.44
CA GLY A 55 7.96 -7.26 6.05
C GLY A 55 7.90 -7.04 4.55
N LEU A 56 9.06 -6.88 3.90
CA LEU A 56 9.12 -6.76 2.44
C LEU A 56 8.64 -8.03 1.73
N ILE A 57 9.04 -9.19 2.24
CA ILE A 57 8.60 -10.47 1.67
C ILE A 57 7.08 -10.63 1.79
N GLN A 58 6.51 -10.31 2.95
CA GLN A 58 5.07 -10.33 3.14
C GLN A 58 4.36 -9.35 2.22
N ALA A 59 4.89 -8.14 2.09
CA ALA A 59 4.33 -7.12 1.22
C ALA A 59 4.30 -7.57 -0.23
N LYS A 60 5.34 -8.25 -0.69
CA LYS A 60 5.40 -8.80 -2.04
C LYS A 60 4.30 -9.84 -2.26
N GLN A 61 4.10 -10.72 -1.30
CA GLN A 61 3.05 -11.73 -1.37
C GLN A 61 1.66 -11.10 -1.42
N PHE A 62 1.40 -10.09 -0.58
CA PHE A 62 0.16 -9.33 -0.61
C PHE A 62 -0.06 -8.64 -1.95
N SER A 63 0.99 -8.02 -2.47
CA SER A 63 0.94 -7.29 -3.72
C SER A 63 0.53 -8.19 -4.89
N GLU A 64 1.07 -9.38 -4.92
CA GLU A 64 0.74 -10.36 -5.96
C GLU A 64 -0.70 -10.87 -5.83
N ALA A 65 -1.15 -11.15 -4.60
CA ALA A 65 -2.47 -11.72 -4.37
C ALA A 65 -3.60 -10.70 -4.57
N ALA A 66 -3.38 -9.45 -4.14
CA ALA A 66 -4.41 -8.42 -4.17
C ALA A 66 -4.32 -7.51 -5.38
N GLN A 67 -3.34 -7.70 -6.26
CA GLN A 67 -3.10 -6.84 -7.42
C GLN A 67 -2.96 -5.37 -7.01
N VAL A 68 -2.05 -5.11 -6.10
CA VAL A 68 -1.80 -3.79 -5.54
C VAL A 68 -1.32 -2.83 -6.63
N THR A 69 -1.88 -1.63 -6.64
CA THR A 69 -1.53 -0.59 -7.63
C THR A 69 -0.69 0.53 -7.06
N GLY A 70 -0.63 0.64 -5.74
CA GLY A 70 0.16 1.67 -5.08
C GLY A 70 0.47 1.31 -3.64
N ILE A 71 1.44 2.00 -3.06
CA ILE A 71 1.89 1.77 -1.69
C ILE A 71 1.74 3.04 -0.87
N VAL A 72 1.23 2.87 0.35
CA VAL A 72 1.23 3.90 1.38
C VAL A 72 2.27 3.48 2.42
N LEU A 73 3.35 4.24 2.52
CA LEU A 73 4.45 3.91 3.42
C LEU A 73 4.34 4.74 4.69
N THR A 74 4.09 4.08 5.82
CA THR A 74 3.92 4.74 7.11
C THR A 74 5.20 4.73 7.93
N LYS A 75 5.26 5.59 8.94
CA LYS A 75 6.36 5.66 9.92
C LYS A 75 7.73 5.94 9.28
N LEU A 76 7.72 6.70 8.20
CA LEU A 76 8.97 7.04 7.49
C LEU A 76 9.89 7.90 8.35
N ASP A 77 9.33 8.67 9.27
CA ASP A 77 10.07 9.48 10.24
C ASP A 77 10.95 8.66 11.18
N GLY A 78 10.65 7.38 11.36
CA GLY A 78 11.42 6.49 12.22
C GLY A 78 12.57 5.75 11.53
N THR A 79 12.88 6.06 10.28
CA THR A 79 13.86 5.31 9.49
C THR A 79 14.85 6.23 8.77
N ALA A 80 15.94 5.63 8.26
CA ALA A 80 16.80 6.27 7.28
C ALA A 80 16.03 6.32 5.95
N LYS A 81 15.49 7.46 5.63
CA LYS A 81 14.42 7.69 4.66
C LYS A 81 14.65 7.12 3.25
N GLY A 82 15.87 7.20 2.77
CA GLY A 82 16.13 6.88 1.36
C GLY A 82 16.11 5.40 1.01
N GLY A 83 16.77 4.59 1.83
CA GLY A 83 17.00 3.19 1.52
C GLY A 83 15.73 2.36 1.42
N ILE A 84 14.80 2.56 2.35
CA ILE A 84 13.58 1.74 2.39
C ILE A 84 12.65 2.06 1.21
N VAL A 85 12.54 3.31 0.80
CA VAL A 85 11.70 3.69 -0.34
C VAL A 85 12.24 3.07 -1.63
N ILE A 86 13.55 3.12 -1.83
CA ILE A 86 14.20 2.53 -3.00
C ILE A 86 14.02 1.02 -3.01
N ALA A 87 14.23 0.37 -1.86
CA ALA A 87 14.08 -1.08 -1.74
C ALA A 87 12.66 -1.53 -2.06
N ILE A 88 11.65 -0.83 -1.54
CA ILE A 88 10.25 -1.14 -1.78
C ILE A 88 9.91 -0.98 -3.27
N ALA A 89 10.30 0.12 -3.86
CA ALA A 89 10.02 0.37 -5.27
C ALA A 89 10.64 -0.71 -6.16
N LYS A 90 11.85 -1.13 -5.84
CA LYS A 90 12.57 -2.15 -6.61
C LYS A 90 11.97 -3.54 -6.42
N GLU A 91 11.69 -3.93 -5.18
CA GLU A 91 11.21 -5.29 -4.87
C GLU A 91 9.77 -5.52 -5.27
N LEU A 92 8.92 -4.52 -5.09
CA LEU A 92 7.48 -4.67 -5.33
C LEU A 92 7.07 -4.27 -6.74
N GLY A 93 7.87 -3.45 -7.41
CA GLY A 93 7.54 -2.95 -8.74
C GLY A 93 6.29 -2.09 -8.80
N VAL A 94 5.87 -1.53 -7.66
CA VAL A 94 4.65 -0.74 -7.52
C VAL A 94 5.03 0.62 -6.95
N PRO A 95 4.46 1.73 -7.44
CA PRO A 95 4.85 3.05 -6.98
C PRO A 95 4.39 3.33 -5.55
N VAL A 96 5.22 4.04 -4.81
CA VAL A 96 4.83 4.63 -3.53
C VAL A 96 4.03 5.90 -3.82
N LYS A 97 2.79 5.95 -3.35
CA LYS A 97 1.89 7.07 -3.64
C LYS A 97 1.77 8.06 -2.48
N PHE A 98 1.83 7.57 -1.26
CA PHE A 98 1.72 8.39 -0.06
C PHE A 98 2.74 7.95 0.97
N VAL A 99 3.19 8.90 1.77
CA VAL A 99 4.11 8.64 2.87
C VAL A 99 3.56 9.25 4.16
N GLY A 100 3.71 8.51 5.26
CA GLY A 100 3.37 8.98 6.60
C GLY A 100 4.63 9.37 7.34
N MET A 101 4.66 10.62 7.79
CA MET A 101 5.79 11.22 8.48
C MET A 101 5.52 11.45 9.97
N GLY A 102 4.38 11.02 10.46
CA GLY A 102 3.94 11.19 11.84
C GLY A 102 2.51 10.73 12.01
N GLU A 103 1.85 11.16 13.07
CA GLU A 103 0.50 10.72 13.42
C GLU A 103 -0.59 11.76 13.17
N GLY A 104 -0.23 12.98 12.81
CA GLY A 104 -1.18 14.05 12.54
C GLY A 104 -1.82 13.92 11.17
N VAL A 105 -2.94 14.62 11.00
CA VAL A 105 -3.66 14.62 9.72
C VAL A 105 -2.79 15.10 8.57
N ASP A 106 -1.96 16.10 8.81
CA ASP A 106 -1.10 16.69 7.80
C ASP A 106 0.19 15.88 7.56
N ASP A 107 0.41 14.83 8.35
CA ASP A 107 1.62 14.00 8.24
C ASP A 107 1.48 12.89 7.20
N LEU A 108 0.33 12.68 6.63
CA LEU A 108 0.13 11.81 5.47
C LEU A 108 0.19 12.68 4.21
N GLN A 109 1.22 12.50 3.42
CA GLN A 109 1.49 13.35 2.27
C GLN A 109 1.63 12.54 0.99
N PRO A 110 1.24 13.10 -0.16
CA PRO A 110 1.56 12.48 -1.44
C PRO A 110 3.08 12.33 -1.59
N PHE A 111 3.51 11.21 -2.14
CA PHE A 111 4.92 10.99 -2.39
C PHE A 111 5.32 11.68 -3.70
N ASP A 112 6.31 12.57 -3.62
CA ASP A 112 6.89 13.24 -4.76
C ASP A 112 8.31 12.70 -4.98
N PRO A 113 8.53 11.86 -6.00
CA PRO A 113 9.85 11.27 -6.24
C PRO A 113 10.94 12.32 -6.47
N ARG A 114 10.59 13.43 -7.10
CA ARG A 114 11.54 14.50 -7.41
C ARG A 114 11.98 15.22 -6.14
N ALA A 115 11.03 15.64 -5.31
CA ALA A 115 11.34 16.30 -4.05
C ALA A 115 12.11 15.35 -3.11
N PHE A 116 11.76 14.07 -3.12
CA PHE A 116 12.44 13.05 -2.35
C PHE A 116 13.90 12.90 -2.79
N THR A 117 14.15 12.83 -4.08
CA THR A 117 15.49 12.72 -4.63
C THR A 117 16.34 13.95 -4.29
N GLU A 118 15.77 15.13 -4.41
CA GLU A 118 16.45 16.38 -4.06
C GLU A 118 16.83 16.42 -2.58
N ALA A 119 15.96 15.90 -1.70
CA ALA A 119 16.22 15.86 -0.27
C ALA A 119 17.34 14.88 0.11
N LEU A 120 17.60 13.87 -0.72
CA LEU A 120 18.69 12.90 -0.50
C LEU A 120 20.05 13.44 -0.90
N LEU A 121 20.07 14.34 -1.86
CA LEU A 121 21.30 14.95 -2.37
C LEU A 121 21.67 16.20 -1.58
#